data_47a250dae619f433e9685164fc8751c0
#
_entry.id   47a250dae619f433e9685164fc8751c0
#
_cell.length_a   1.000
_cell.length_b   1.000
_cell.length_c   1.000
_cell.angle_alpha   90.00
_cell.angle_beta   90.00
_cell.angle_gamma   90.00
#
_symmetry.space_group_name_H-M   'P 1'
#
loop_
_entity.id
_entity.type
_entity.pdbx_description
1 polymer ?
#
loop_
_entity_poly.entity_id
_entity_poly.type
_entity_poly.pdbx_seq_one_letter_code
_entity_poly.pdbx_strand_id
1 'polypeptide(L)'
;KLLHFFWPSRCPFCGEIIPAERRCCSRCKNSLACDHPAFFLDGLDACFAFADYSHEAAQAVHRLKFQNQPQLARVFAILMAQHLGPALLEEKPDLLCGVAMHTKRKRKRGYNQAQLIAQELAKQLHLPCQQLLEKTAATAAQHTLSAAERRTNLQGVYRVLDEQQVSGKRILLVDDVITTGSTMLACAQALRQAGASWVGTVGFAHPFPSSSQEGHEPPEGF
;
A
#
# COMPACT_ATOMS: atom_id res chain seq x y z
N LYS A 1 27.26 13.34 15.61
CA LYS A 1 27.86 12.02 15.90
C LYS A 1 27.72 11.59 17.37
N LEU A 2 27.81 12.52 18.38
CA LEU A 2 27.63 12.20 19.80
C LEU A 2 26.23 11.70 20.18
N LEU A 3 25.17 12.28 19.58
CA LEU A 3 23.77 11.87 19.84
C LEU A 3 23.48 10.43 19.42
N HIS A 4 24.17 9.91 18.40
CA HIS A 4 23.99 8.53 17.93
C HIS A 4 24.53 7.48 18.93
N PHE A 5 25.48 7.84 19.78
CA PHE A 5 25.99 6.97 20.86
C PHE A 5 24.94 6.73 21.95
N PHE A 6 24.16 7.77 22.29
CA PHE A 6 23.08 7.68 23.30
C PHE A 6 21.73 7.23 22.71
N TRP A 7 21.50 7.46 21.39
CA TRP A 7 20.25 7.11 20.71
C TRP A 7 20.54 6.51 19.34
N PRO A 8 20.98 5.26 19.28
CA PRO A 8 21.35 4.64 18.01
C PRO A 8 20.14 4.47 17.09
N SER A 9 20.32 4.75 15.80
CA SER A 9 19.32 4.44 14.77
C SER A 9 19.11 2.94 14.71
N ARG A 10 17.84 2.52 14.63
CA ARG A 10 17.47 1.10 14.54
C ARG A 10 16.76 0.80 13.25
N CYS A 11 17.01 -0.38 12.70
CA CYS A 11 16.28 -0.90 11.55
C CYS A 11 14.78 -0.99 11.89
N PRO A 12 13.90 -0.37 11.08
CA PRO A 12 12.47 -0.36 11.36
C PRO A 12 11.81 -1.75 11.23
N PHE A 13 12.51 -2.72 10.68
CA PHE A 13 12.02 -4.07 10.46
C PHE A 13 12.46 -5.03 11.57
N CYS A 14 13.75 -5.19 11.79
CA CYS A 14 14.30 -6.16 12.75
C CYS A 14 14.82 -5.55 14.06
N GLY A 15 14.86 -4.20 14.18
CA GLY A 15 15.36 -3.54 15.40
C GLY A 15 16.90 -3.48 15.54
N GLU A 16 17.68 -4.10 14.64
CA GLU A 16 19.14 -4.05 14.65
C GLU A 16 19.66 -2.61 14.60
N ILE A 17 20.74 -2.31 15.32
CA ILE A 17 21.39 -1.00 15.27
C ILE A 17 22.02 -0.81 13.88
N ILE A 18 21.74 0.34 13.28
CA ILE A 18 22.23 0.70 11.95
C ILE A 18 22.96 2.06 12.00
N PRO A 19 23.88 2.32 11.06
CA PRO A 19 24.44 3.65 10.88
C PRO A 19 23.36 4.71 10.66
N ALA A 20 23.57 5.92 11.13
CA ALA A 20 22.58 7.01 11.08
C ALA A 20 22.13 7.37 9.64
N GLU A 21 22.98 7.13 8.67
CA GLU A 21 22.76 7.40 7.26
C GLU A 21 21.87 6.33 6.61
N ARG A 22 21.75 5.13 7.21
CA ARG A 22 20.96 4.03 6.66
C ARG A 22 19.50 4.12 7.12
N ARG A 23 18.61 3.70 6.25
CA ARG A 23 17.16 3.63 6.51
C ARG A 23 16.71 2.28 7.04
N CYS A 24 17.44 1.21 6.68
CA CYS A 24 17.26 -0.15 7.18
C CYS A 24 18.60 -0.91 7.07
N CYS A 25 18.69 -2.07 7.71
CA CYS A 25 19.86 -2.94 7.56
C CYS A 25 19.86 -3.64 6.20
N SER A 26 21.05 -4.09 5.74
CA SER A 26 21.20 -4.74 4.44
C SER A 26 20.41 -6.04 4.36
N ARG A 27 20.35 -6.82 5.45
CA ARG A 27 19.56 -8.05 5.53
C ARG A 27 18.09 -7.78 5.23
N CYS A 28 17.45 -6.87 5.97
CA CYS A 28 16.04 -6.56 5.75
C CYS A 28 15.76 -5.92 4.37
N LYS A 29 16.70 -5.11 3.86
CA LYS A 29 16.56 -4.54 2.52
C LYS A 29 16.45 -5.63 1.46
N ASN A 30 17.23 -6.69 1.57
CA ASN A 30 17.29 -7.77 0.57
C ASN A 30 16.22 -8.85 0.81
N SER A 31 15.89 -9.17 2.07
CA SER A 31 14.93 -10.24 2.39
C SER A 31 13.46 -9.83 2.33
N LEU A 32 13.17 -8.53 2.35
CA LEU A 32 11.79 -8.03 2.30
C LEU A 32 11.26 -7.87 0.88
N ALA A 33 12.15 -7.58 -0.09
CA ALA A 33 11.73 -7.40 -1.47
C ALA A 33 11.21 -8.71 -2.05
N CYS A 34 10.02 -8.67 -2.63
CA CYS A 34 9.41 -9.82 -3.29
C CYS A 34 10.03 -10.02 -4.68
N ASP A 35 10.40 -11.26 -5.03
CA ASP A 35 10.96 -11.58 -6.36
C ASP A 35 9.92 -11.42 -7.48
N HIS A 36 8.64 -11.65 -7.17
CA HIS A 36 7.52 -11.49 -8.08
C HIS A 36 6.53 -10.46 -7.53
N PRO A 37 6.83 -9.16 -7.67
CA PRO A 37 6.06 -8.10 -7.01
C PRO A 37 4.70 -7.82 -7.65
N ALA A 38 4.42 -8.34 -8.86
CA ALA A 38 3.15 -8.18 -9.55
C ALA A 38 2.16 -9.27 -9.13
N PHE A 39 0.91 -8.89 -8.99
CA PHE A 39 -0.21 -9.80 -8.71
C PHE A 39 -1.47 -9.33 -9.43
N PHE A 40 -2.52 -10.15 -9.42
CA PHE A 40 -3.76 -9.84 -10.13
C PHE A 40 -4.91 -9.62 -9.15
N LEU A 41 -5.66 -8.55 -9.42
CA LEU A 41 -6.97 -8.30 -8.82
C LEU A 41 -7.94 -7.87 -9.94
N ASP A 42 -8.97 -8.67 -10.15
CA ASP A 42 -10.00 -8.34 -11.13
C ASP A 42 -10.61 -6.96 -10.85
N GLY A 43 -10.68 -6.11 -11.88
CA GLY A 43 -11.14 -4.73 -11.75
C GLY A 43 -10.03 -3.68 -11.54
N LEU A 44 -8.75 -4.08 -11.50
CA LEU A 44 -7.59 -3.19 -11.51
C LEU A 44 -6.71 -3.47 -12.73
N ASP A 45 -6.07 -2.43 -13.30
CA ASP A 45 -5.27 -2.55 -14.51
C ASP A 45 -3.87 -3.11 -14.23
N ALA A 46 -3.31 -2.81 -13.04
CA ALA A 46 -2.04 -3.34 -12.58
C ALA A 46 -1.99 -3.35 -11.05
N CYS A 47 -1.33 -4.37 -10.48
CA CYS A 47 -1.20 -4.51 -9.04
C CYS A 47 0.24 -4.89 -8.67
N PHE A 48 0.85 -4.12 -7.76
CA PHE A 48 2.21 -4.33 -7.28
C PHE A 48 2.28 -4.30 -5.76
N ALA A 49 3.21 -5.06 -5.19
CA ALA A 49 3.61 -4.93 -3.79
C ALA A 49 5.12 -5.13 -3.66
N PHE A 50 5.74 -4.36 -2.75
CA PHE A 50 7.18 -4.43 -2.52
C PHE A 50 7.58 -5.68 -1.75
N ALA A 51 6.80 -6.06 -0.74
CA ALA A 51 7.13 -7.15 0.18
C ALA A 51 5.99 -8.15 0.33
N ASP A 52 6.35 -9.40 0.67
CA ASP A 52 5.38 -10.30 1.29
C ASP A 52 4.99 -9.78 2.68
N TYR A 53 3.73 -9.96 3.07
CA TYR A 53 3.24 -9.57 4.40
C TYR A 53 3.76 -10.53 5.48
N SER A 54 5.08 -10.61 5.58
CA SER A 54 5.85 -11.39 6.57
C SER A 54 5.82 -10.73 7.96
N HIS A 55 6.41 -11.41 8.94
CA HIS A 55 6.50 -10.91 10.31
C HIS A 55 7.19 -9.52 10.39
N GLU A 56 8.31 -9.34 9.69
CA GLU A 56 9.07 -8.09 9.69
C GLU A 56 8.32 -6.95 9.00
N ALA A 57 7.69 -7.22 7.86
CA ALA A 57 6.85 -6.26 7.15
C ALA A 57 5.65 -5.86 8.01
N ALA A 58 4.97 -6.83 8.63
CA ALA A 58 3.83 -6.59 9.52
C ALA A 58 4.22 -5.74 10.74
N GLN A 59 5.36 -5.99 11.36
CA GLN A 59 5.86 -5.18 12.47
C GLN A 59 6.10 -3.72 12.06
N ALA A 60 6.74 -3.48 10.91
CA ALA A 60 6.99 -2.12 10.43
C ALA A 60 5.70 -1.38 10.09
N VAL A 61 4.74 -2.05 9.45
CA VAL A 61 3.40 -1.52 9.18
C VAL A 61 2.66 -1.21 10.50
N HIS A 62 2.78 -2.09 11.51
CA HIS A 62 2.20 -1.84 12.82
C HIS A 62 2.78 -0.59 13.49
N ARG A 63 4.10 -0.40 13.42
CA ARG A 63 4.77 0.81 13.94
C ARG A 63 4.27 2.08 13.25
N LEU A 64 4.17 2.05 11.90
CA LEU A 64 3.59 3.13 11.14
C LEU A 64 2.13 3.39 11.52
N LYS A 65 1.31 2.37 11.78
CA LYS A 65 -0.12 2.52 12.09
C LYS A 65 -0.42 2.92 13.53
N PHE A 66 0.36 2.44 14.51
CA PHE A 66 -0.05 2.46 15.92
C PHE A 66 1.01 2.99 16.90
N GLN A 67 2.27 3.18 16.46
CA GLN A 67 3.34 3.66 17.32
C GLN A 67 3.82 5.08 16.98
N ASN A 68 2.99 5.85 16.27
CA ASN A 68 3.26 7.24 15.88
C ASN A 68 4.63 7.43 15.20
N GLN A 69 4.95 6.58 14.23
CA GLN A 69 6.21 6.64 13.48
C GLN A 69 5.96 7.01 11.99
N PRO A 70 5.43 8.21 11.69
CA PRO A 70 5.10 8.62 10.32
C PRO A 70 6.33 8.65 9.39
N GLN A 71 7.55 8.81 9.94
CA GLN A 71 8.81 8.78 9.20
C GLN A 71 9.06 7.47 8.46
N LEU A 72 8.42 6.36 8.88
CA LEU A 72 8.51 5.07 8.19
C LEU A 72 7.89 5.11 6.78
N ALA A 73 6.93 6.00 6.53
CA ALA A 73 6.37 6.19 5.19
C ALA A 73 7.45 6.54 4.16
N ARG A 74 8.44 7.36 4.54
CA ARG A 74 9.58 7.68 3.67
C ARG A 74 10.49 6.47 3.44
N VAL A 75 10.71 5.65 4.46
CA VAL A 75 11.52 4.41 4.31
C VAL A 75 10.83 3.46 3.34
N PHE A 76 9.52 3.24 3.51
CA PHE A 76 8.73 2.40 2.62
C PHE A 76 8.78 2.91 1.17
N ALA A 77 8.54 4.20 0.97
CA ALA A 77 8.56 4.81 -0.35
C ALA A 77 9.91 4.67 -1.08
N ILE A 78 11.03 4.85 -0.36
CA ILE A 78 12.37 4.68 -0.93
C ILE A 78 12.59 3.22 -1.37
N LEU A 79 12.23 2.24 -0.53
CA LEU A 79 12.37 0.82 -0.85
C LEU A 79 11.47 0.43 -2.04
N MET A 80 10.22 0.88 -2.03
CA MET A 80 9.27 0.68 -3.14
C MET A 80 9.80 1.27 -4.44
N ALA A 81 10.28 2.51 -4.43
CA ALA A 81 10.81 3.16 -5.62
C ALA A 81 12.07 2.46 -6.16
N GLN A 82 12.97 2.02 -5.29
CA GLN A 82 14.20 1.32 -5.69
C GLN A 82 13.92 -0.04 -6.34
N HIS A 83 12.88 -0.74 -5.90
CA HIS A 83 12.55 -2.09 -6.38
C HIS A 83 11.49 -2.08 -7.48
N LEU A 84 10.44 -1.29 -7.32
CA LEU A 84 9.28 -1.27 -8.21
C LEU A 84 9.30 -0.09 -9.21
N GLY A 85 10.16 0.92 -8.97
CA GLY A 85 10.14 2.16 -9.74
C GLY A 85 10.11 1.96 -11.26
N PRO A 86 10.98 1.14 -11.87
CA PRO A 86 10.93 0.87 -13.31
C PRO A 86 9.57 0.32 -13.77
N ALA A 87 9.03 -0.71 -13.09
CA ALA A 87 7.74 -1.31 -13.44
C ALA A 87 6.58 -0.32 -13.27
N LEU A 88 6.58 0.48 -12.20
CA LEU A 88 5.54 1.49 -11.97
C LEU A 88 5.56 2.60 -13.02
N LEU A 89 6.75 3.02 -13.49
CA LEU A 89 6.89 4.05 -14.53
C LEU A 89 6.54 3.52 -15.93
N GLU A 90 6.74 2.22 -16.20
CA GLU A 90 6.31 1.57 -17.44
C GLU A 90 4.79 1.65 -17.62
N GLU A 91 4.05 1.60 -16.53
CA GLU A 91 2.59 1.79 -16.53
C GLU A 91 2.14 3.24 -16.83
N LYS A 92 3.06 4.19 -16.89
CA LYS A 92 2.84 5.60 -17.24
C LYS A 92 1.70 6.24 -16.43
N PRO A 93 1.70 6.17 -15.09
CA PRO A 93 0.70 6.88 -14.30
C PRO A 93 0.89 8.39 -14.40
N ASP A 94 -0.21 9.15 -14.50
CA ASP A 94 -0.17 10.61 -14.47
C ASP A 94 0.08 11.15 -13.07
N LEU A 95 -0.45 10.43 -12.05
CA LEU A 95 -0.33 10.84 -10.65
C LEU A 95 -0.56 9.67 -9.68
N LEU A 96 -0.09 9.86 -8.45
CA LEU A 96 -0.33 8.96 -7.33
C LEU A 96 -1.44 9.50 -6.42
N CYS A 97 -2.25 8.58 -5.87
CA CYS A 97 -3.28 8.88 -4.88
C CYS A 97 -3.21 7.89 -3.72
N GLY A 98 -3.02 8.38 -2.50
CA GLY A 98 -3.12 7.53 -1.32
C GLY A 98 -4.58 7.15 -1.02
N VAL A 99 -4.82 5.89 -0.66
CA VAL A 99 -6.14 5.42 -0.25
C VAL A 99 -6.69 6.28 0.88
N ALA A 100 -7.93 6.72 0.73
CA ALA A 100 -8.55 7.63 1.70
C ALA A 100 -8.92 6.88 3.00
N MET A 101 -8.59 7.52 4.12
CA MET A 101 -8.93 7.05 5.45
C MET A 101 -10.12 7.83 6.01
N HIS A 102 -11.01 7.14 6.73
CA HIS A 102 -12.13 7.80 7.41
C HIS A 102 -11.62 8.85 8.43
N THR A 103 -12.28 10.01 8.48
CA THR A 103 -11.87 11.19 9.27
C THR A 103 -11.69 10.88 10.76
N LYS A 104 -12.56 10.07 11.39
CA LYS A 104 -12.41 9.65 12.80
C LYS A 104 -11.11 8.88 13.04
N ARG A 105 -10.74 7.98 12.11
CA ARG A 105 -9.50 7.20 12.21
C ARG A 105 -8.28 8.08 11.98
N LYS A 106 -8.36 9.01 11.00
CA LYS A 106 -7.30 10.01 10.75
C LYS A 106 -7.06 10.90 11.97
N ARG A 107 -8.13 11.39 12.63
CA ARG A 107 -8.01 12.18 13.88
C ARG A 107 -7.36 11.40 15.01
N LYS A 108 -7.76 10.11 15.21
CA LYS A 108 -7.18 9.26 16.26
C LYS A 108 -5.69 8.95 16.01
N ARG A 109 -5.28 8.77 14.75
CA ARG A 109 -3.92 8.41 14.35
C ARG A 109 -3.02 9.61 14.13
N GLY A 110 -3.58 10.78 13.83
CA GLY A 110 -2.87 12.01 13.48
C GLY A 110 -2.54 12.15 11.99
N TYR A 111 -2.52 11.04 11.22
CA TYR A 111 -2.18 11.03 9.80
C TYR A 111 -2.86 9.89 9.04
N ASN A 112 -2.85 9.98 7.70
CA ASN A 112 -3.19 8.90 6.78
C ASN A 112 -1.89 8.27 6.26
N GLN A 113 -1.59 7.03 6.65
CA GLN A 113 -0.36 6.33 6.27
C GLN A 113 -0.24 6.14 4.75
N ALA A 114 -1.33 5.78 4.07
CA ALA A 114 -1.34 5.60 2.62
C ALA A 114 -1.00 6.90 1.89
N GLN A 115 -1.55 8.03 2.35
CA GLN A 115 -1.25 9.35 1.78
C GLN A 115 0.21 9.76 2.02
N LEU A 116 0.77 9.48 3.20
CA LEU A 116 2.20 9.75 3.48
C LEU A 116 3.11 8.92 2.57
N ILE A 117 2.82 7.63 2.40
CA ILE A 117 3.58 6.75 1.50
C ILE A 117 3.45 7.26 0.06
N ALA A 118 2.24 7.60 -0.41
CA ALA A 118 2.01 8.12 -1.74
C ALA A 118 2.81 9.39 -2.03
N GLN A 119 2.80 10.34 -1.09
CA GLN A 119 3.57 11.60 -1.21
C GLN A 119 5.07 11.36 -1.30
N GLU A 120 5.61 10.49 -0.46
CA GLU A 120 7.04 10.17 -0.48
C GLU A 120 7.44 9.34 -1.71
N LEU A 121 6.58 8.41 -2.16
CA LEU A 121 6.81 7.61 -3.38
C LEU A 121 6.75 8.50 -4.63
N ALA A 122 5.81 9.41 -4.71
CA ALA A 122 5.69 10.36 -5.81
C ALA A 122 6.94 11.24 -5.96
N LYS A 123 7.53 11.69 -4.83
CA LYS A 123 8.82 12.41 -4.84
C LYS A 123 9.96 11.55 -5.43
N GLN A 124 10.01 10.26 -5.10
CA GLN A 124 11.02 9.34 -5.62
C GLN A 124 10.85 9.07 -7.12
N LEU A 125 9.60 9.01 -7.60
CA LEU A 125 9.25 8.74 -9.00
C LEU A 125 9.16 10.01 -9.87
N HIS A 126 9.31 11.20 -9.26
CA HIS A 126 9.12 12.52 -9.91
C HIS A 126 7.73 12.68 -10.54
N LEU A 127 6.69 12.18 -9.85
CA LEU A 127 5.29 12.25 -10.29
C LEU A 127 4.47 13.12 -9.32
N PRO A 128 3.36 13.72 -9.79
CA PRO A 128 2.40 14.39 -8.92
C PRO A 128 1.77 13.43 -7.91
N CYS A 129 1.38 13.94 -6.73
CA CYS A 129 0.57 13.22 -5.77
C CYS A 129 -0.59 14.10 -5.31
N GLN A 130 -1.80 13.59 -5.42
CA GLN A 130 -3.02 14.32 -5.05
C GLN A 130 -3.93 13.45 -4.18
N GLN A 131 -4.71 14.10 -3.32
CA GLN A 131 -5.78 13.42 -2.60
C GLN A 131 -7.07 13.56 -3.42
N LEU A 132 -7.40 12.53 -4.19
CA LEU A 132 -8.57 12.51 -5.07
C LEU A 132 -9.82 11.95 -4.41
N LEU A 133 -9.66 11.20 -3.33
CA LEU A 133 -10.71 10.43 -2.69
C LEU A 133 -10.95 10.87 -1.24
N GLU A 134 -12.19 10.79 -0.82
CA GLU A 134 -12.56 10.77 0.60
C GLU A 134 -13.35 9.50 0.93
N LYS A 135 -13.26 9.04 2.17
CA LYS A 135 -14.06 7.94 2.71
C LYS A 135 -15.26 8.49 3.46
N THR A 136 -16.46 8.31 2.91
CA THR A 136 -17.71 8.92 3.38
C THR A 136 -18.36 8.15 4.53
N ALA A 137 -18.28 6.82 4.51
CA ALA A 137 -18.85 5.97 5.54
C ALA A 137 -17.79 5.32 6.42
N ALA A 138 -18.02 5.30 7.75
CA ALA A 138 -17.35 4.34 8.59
C ALA A 138 -17.99 2.98 8.25
N THR A 139 -17.28 2.11 7.52
CA THR A 139 -17.66 0.71 7.46
C THR A 139 -17.71 0.21 8.90
N ALA A 140 -18.91 0.08 9.46
CA ALA A 140 -19.11 -0.65 10.70
C ALA A 140 -18.46 -2.01 10.46
N ALA A 141 -17.67 -2.48 11.43
CA ALA A 141 -17.15 -3.83 11.43
C ALA A 141 -18.34 -4.78 11.56
N GLN A 142 -19.00 -5.06 10.44
CA GLN A 142 -20.02 -6.09 10.35
C GLN A 142 -19.27 -7.41 10.20
N HIS A 143 -18.99 -8.04 11.34
CA HIS A 143 -18.36 -9.36 11.46
C HIS A 143 -19.21 -10.50 10.88
N THR A 144 -20.38 -10.21 10.26
CA THR A 144 -21.38 -11.19 9.84
C THR A 144 -21.61 -11.29 8.34
N LEU A 145 -20.94 -10.48 7.50
CA LEU A 145 -21.17 -10.50 6.05
C LEU A 145 -20.25 -11.47 5.31
N SER A 146 -20.80 -12.23 4.36
CA SER A 146 -20.06 -13.08 3.42
C SER A 146 -19.13 -12.26 2.50
N ALA A 147 -18.18 -12.92 1.85
CA ALA A 147 -17.24 -12.26 0.93
C ALA A 147 -17.95 -11.56 -0.26
N ALA A 148 -19.09 -12.12 -0.72
CA ALA A 148 -19.90 -11.53 -1.79
C ALA A 148 -20.64 -10.25 -1.32
N GLU A 149 -21.23 -10.27 -0.12
CA GLU A 149 -21.89 -9.11 0.48
C GLU A 149 -20.91 -7.97 0.80
N ARG A 150 -19.65 -8.29 1.15
CA ARG A 150 -18.59 -7.29 1.34
C ARG A 150 -18.25 -6.53 0.06
N ARG A 151 -18.30 -7.19 -1.11
CA ARG A 151 -18.09 -6.52 -2.42
C ARG A 151 -19.21 -5.57 -2.76
N THR A 152 -20.47 -5.93 -2.48
CA THR A 152 -21.65 -5.10 -2.77
C THR A 152 -21.80 -3.93 -1.78
N ASN A 153 -21.38 -4.09 -0.53
CA ASN A 153 -21.48 -3.06 0.52
C ASN A 153 -20.39 -1.96 0.44
N LEU A 154 -19.44 -2.05 -0.49
CA LEU A 154 -18.41 -1.03 -0.68
C LEU A 154 -18.81 0.05 -1.71
N GLN A 155 -19.94 -0.11 -2.39
CA GLN A 155 -20.45 0.92 -3.29
C GLN A 155 -20.83 2.18 -2.48
N GLY A 156 -20.29 3.33 -2.87
CA GLY A 156 -20.54 4.61 -2.20
C GLY A 156 -19.70 4.87 -0.92
N VAL A 157 -18.81 3.95 -0.51
CA VAL A 157 -17.91 4.17 0.62
C VAL A 157 -16.83 5.20 0.32
N TYR A 158 -16.44 5.31 -0.95
CA TYR A 158 -15.46 6.30 -1.42
C TYR A 158 -16.13 7.25 -2.41
N ARG A 159 -15.78 8.53 -2.30
CA ARG A 159 -16.24 9.59 -3.18
C ARG A 159 -15.04 10.35 -3.76
N VAL A 160 -15.10 10.69 -5.05
CA VAL A 160 -14.14 11.58 -5.69
C VAL A 160 -14.40 13.02 -5.24
N LEU A 161 -13.34 13.75 -4.92
CA LEU A 161 -13.40 15.14 -4.44
C LEU A 161 -13.61 16.14 -5.59
N ASP A 162 -12.99 15.85 -6.74
CA ASP A 162 -13.03 16.70 -7.93
C ASP A 162 -12.88 15.81 -9.18
N GLU A 163 -13.93 15.67 -9.96
CA GLU A 163 -13.95 14.84 -11.15
C GLU A 163 -13.04 15.36 -12.26
N GLN A 164 -12.81 16.68 -12.33
CA GLN A 164 -11.93 17.28 -13.33
C GLN A 164 -10.47 16.84 -13.15
N GLN A 165 -10.07 16.55 -11.92
CA GLN A 165 -8.72 16.06 -11.60
C GLN A 165 -8.56 14.56 -11.90
N VAL A 166 -9.65 13.84 -12.17
CA VAL A 166 -9.69 12.39 -12.38
C VAL A 166 -9.93 12.04 -13.85
N SER A 167 -10.78 12.81 -14.54
CA SER A 167 -11.21 12.52 -15.91
C SER A 167 -10.03 12.37 -16.88
N GLY A 168 -9.97 11.25 -17.58
CA GLY A 168 -8.93 10.88 -18.55
C GLY A 168 -7.58 10.51 -17.94
N LYS A 169 -7.41 10.57 -16.61
CA LYS A 169 -6.11 10.34 -15.95
C LYS A 169 -5.82 8.85 -15.71
N ARG A 170 -4.55 8.53 -15.73
CA ARG A 170 -3.98 7.26 -15.26
C ARG A 170 -3.54 7.40 -13.81
N ILE A 171 -4.22 6.73 -12.89
CA ILE A 171 -4.07 6.94 -11.44
C ILE A 171 -3.48 5.70 -10.78
N LEU A 172 -2.36 5.87 -10.07
CA LEU A 172 -1.76 4.83 -9.24
C LEU A 172 -2.20 5.00 -7.79
N LEU A 173 -3.06 4.08 -7.30
CA LEU A 173 -3.46 4.01 -5.90
C LEU A 173 -2.35 3.44 -5.03
N VAL A 174 -2.13 4.04 -3.87
CA VAL A 174 -1.09 3.63 -2.91
C VAL A 174 -1.71 3.28 -1.57
N ASP A 175 -1.31 2.14 -0.99
CA ASP A 175 -1.63 1.78 0.41
C ASP A 175 -0.42 1.14 1.11
N ASP A 176 -0.54 0.93 2.41
CA ASP A 176 0.49 0.22 3.17
C ASP A 176 0.40 -1.30 3.01
N VAL A 177 -0.81 -1.88 3.04
CA VAL A 177 -1.03 -3.33 2.84
C VAL A 177 -2.25 -3.56 1.97
N ILE A 178 -2.05 -4.32 0.92
CA ILE A 178 -3.13 -4.80 0.06
C ILE A 178 -3.41 -6.26 0.45
N THR A 179 -4.51 -6.54 1.11
CA THR A 179 -4.91 -7.91 1.47
C THR A 179 -5.82 -8.51 0.40
N THR A 180 -7.13 -8.48 0.59
CA THR A 180 -8.12 -8.96 -0.38
C THR A 180 -8.34 -8.01 -1.56
N GLY A 181 -7.74 -6.83 -1.55
CA GLY A 181 -7.95 -5.81 -2.57
C GLY A 181 -9.29 -5.08 -2.51
N SER A 182 -10.21 -5.45 -1.61
CA SER A 182 -11.56 -4.86 -1.56
C SER A 182 -11.55 -3.32 -1.44
N THR A 183 -10.61 -2.77 -0.67
CA THR A 183 -10.43 -1.31 -0.54
C THR A 183 -9.98 -0.69 -1.87
N MET A 184 -9.02 -1.34 -2.55
CA MET A 184 -8.51 -0.87 -3.84
C MET A 184 -9.60 -0.88 -4.91
N LEU A 185 -10.38 -1.96 -4.96
CA LEU A 185 -11.50 -2.10 -5.91
C LEU A 185 -12.56 -1.03 -5.69
N ALA A 186 -12.91 -0.73 -4.43
CA ALA A 186 -13.88 0.33 -4.13
C ALA A 186 -13.36 1.72 -4.51
N CYS A 187 -12.08 2.00 -4.28
CA CYS A 187 -11.44 3.24 -4.73
C CYS A 187 -11.39 3.33 -6.26
N ALA A 188 -10.98 2.24 -6.93
CA ALA A 188 -10.91 2.18 -8.39
C ALA A 188 -12.29 2.37 -9.04
N GLN A 189 -13.32 1.76 -8.48
CA GLN A 189 -14.69 1.95 -8.95
C GLN A 189 -15.11 3.42 -8.90
N ALA A 190 -14.86 4.12 -7.78
CA ALA A 190 -15.17 5.54 -7.66
C ALA A 190 -14.37 6.40 -8.66
N LEU A 191 -13.09 6.11 -8.86
CA LEU A 191 -12.24 6.82 -9.83
C LEU A 191 -12.69 6.57 -11.28
N ARG A 192 -13.05 5.32 -11.64
CA ARG A 192 -13.55 5.00 -12.98
C ARG A 192 -14.90 5.64 -13.27
N GLN A 193 -15.79 5.71 -12.28
CA GLN A 193 -17.06 6.43 -12.40
C GLN A 193 -16.85 7.93 -12.65
N ALA A 194 -15.77 8.51 -12.13
CA ALA A 194 -15.34 9.89 -12.38
C ALA A 194 -14.49 10.05 -13.65
N GLY A 195 -14.37 8.99 -14.48
CA GLY A 195 -13.73 9.05 -15.78
C GLY A 195 -12.23 8.77 -15.81
N ALA A 196 -11.64 8.14 -14.77
CA ALA A 196 -10.26 7.67 -14.83
C ALA A 196 -10.07 6.67 -15.98
N SER A 197 -9.03 6.87 -16.81
CA SER A 197 -8.74 6.01 -17.98
C SER A 197 -8.00 4.72 -17.60
N TRP A 198 -7.31 4.72 -16.46
CA TRP A 198 -6.55 3.60 -15.93
C TRP A 198 -6.41 3.72 -14.41
N VAL A 199 -6.56 2.62 -13.69
CA VAL A 199 -6.37 2.58 -12.23
C VAL A 199 -5.56 1.36 -11.84
N GLY A 200 -4.29 1.58 -11.53
CA GLY A 200 -3.42 0.58 -10.93
C GLY A 200 -3.29 0.77 -9.42
N THR A 201 -2.61 -0.16 -8.77
CA THR A 201 -2.35 -0.10 -7.34
C THR A 201 -0.95 -0.56 -6.98
N VAL A 202 -0.39 0.03 -5.92
CA VAL A 202 0.85 -0.41 -5.30
C VAL A 202 0.73 -0.39 -3.78
N GLY A 203 1.13 -1.50 -3.13
CA GLY A 203 1.23 -1.63 -1.68
C GLY A 203 2.66 -1.76 -1.20
N PHE A 204 2.92 -1.39 0.06
CA PHE A 204 4.20 -1.76 0.66
C PHE A 204 4.27 -3.29 0.86
N ALA A 205 3.15 -3.93 1.28
CA ALA A 205 3.10 -5.38 1.44
C ALA A 205 1.78 -6.00 0.93
N HIS A 206 1.87 -7.28 0.52
CA HIS A 206 0.75 -8.13 0.13
C HIS A 206 0.99 -9.54 0.66
N PRO A 207 -0.03 -10.27 1.17
CA PRO A 207 0.12 -11.68 1.52
C PRO A 207 0.14 -12.52 0.23
N PHE A 208 1.33 -12.76 -0.32
CA PHE A 208 1.48 -13.69 -1.44
C PHE A 208 1.26 -15.13 -0.96
N PRO A 209 0.67 -16.01 -1.79
CA PRO A 209 0.62 -17.43 -1.45
C PRO A 209 2.05 -17.95 -1.26
N SER A 210 2.31 -18.66 -0.17
CA SER A 210 3.61 -19.27 0.05
C SER A 210 3.87 -20.30 -1.08
N SER A 211 5.01 -20.24 -1.72
CA SER A 211 5.46 -21.15 -2.80
C SER A 211 5.56 -22.64 -2.40
N SER A 212 5.19 -22.99 -1.17
CA SER A 212 5.17 -24.34 -0.63
C SER A 212 3.82 -25.07 -0.77
N GLN A 213 2.84 -24.55 -1.53
CA GLN A 213 1.55 -25.21 -1.78
C GLN A 213 1.32 -25.62 -3.24
N GLU A 214 2.32 -25.55 -4.11
CA GLU A 214 2.29 -26.23 -5.41
C GLU A 214 2.77 -27.68 -5.22
N GLY A 215 1.88 -28.59 -4.85
CA GLY A 215 2.23 -30.01 -4.74
C GLY A 215 1.30 -30.85 -3.88
N HIS A 216 -0.01 -30.70 -3.99
CA HIS A 216 -0.95 -31.75 -3.62
C HIS A 216 -2.01 -31.89 -4.71
N GLU A 217 -1.68 -32.72 -5.71
CA GLU A 217 -2.71 -33.37 -6.50
C GLU A 217 -3.58 -34.21 -5.55
N PRO A 218 -4.91 -34.12 -5.67
CA PRO A 218 -5.77 -35.01 -4.92
C PRO A 218 -5.54 -36.45 -5.42
N PRO A 219 -5.45 -37.47 -4.55
CA PRO A 219 -5.33 -38.85 -4.99
C PRO A 219 -6.56 -39.22 -5.81
N GLU A 220 -6.34 -39.60 -7.05
CA GLU A 220 -7.33 -40.34 -7.84
C GLU A 220 -7.68 -41.64 -7.11
N GLY A 221 -8.95 -41.92 -6.95
CA GLY A 221 -9.48 -43.25 -6.73
C GLY A 221 -9.99 -43.55 -5.32
N PHE A 222 -11.28 -43.51 -5.11
CA PHE A 222 -12.21 -44.63 -4.90
C PHE A 222 -13.64 -44.08 -4.83
#